data_6b9b63b3b9f5bd26631ea229ccff6ab7
#
_entry.id   6b9b63b3b9f5bd26631ea229ccff6ab7
#
_cell.length_a   1.000
_cell.length_b   1.000
_cell.length_c   1.000
_cell.angle_alpha   90.00
_cell.angle_beta   90.00
_cell.angle_gamma   90.00
#
_symmetry.space_group_name_H-M   'P 1'
#
loop_
_entity.id
_entity.type
_entity.pdbx_description
1 polymer ?
#
loop_
_entity_poly.entity_id
_entity_poly.type
_entity_poly.pdbx_seq_one_letter_code
_entity_poly.pdbx_strand_id
1 'polypeptide(L)'
;MPKTGGTFVKEMLRKVYLGYRYRYRSNEASFTLKDKCFHLRTRLLRKLSLAPWVDTIGEKHGRCDDIPPKYQSLPILGGIRNPFDWYVSSYEFQSWRKYPELYPGILENPHFPNLSFREFVQQLETSERINLFNRGVTAVDPTIGRFTTFFINFYFRRPNEILQSVANLESKDCIAGEMYPVTFLHTETLNRDLSEYLSQFMSRKRVLRFVEIEKPILPIGAAIRKRHWRDYYDADLMAEIRERDRLIFSLFPEYAAER
;
A
#
# COMPACT_ATOMS: atom_id res chain seq x y z
N MET A 1 -2.13 2.89 0.27
CA MET A 1 -1.65 2.48 -1.05
C MET A 1 -1.77 0.97 -1.20
N PRO A 2 -2.12 0.40 -2.38
CA PRO A 2 -2.21 -1.05 -2.56
C PRO A 2 -0.85 -1.73 -2.45
N LYS A 3 -0.82 -2.99 -1.94
CA LYS A 3 0.38 -3.84 -1.87
C LYS A 3 1.53 -3.34 -0.97
N THR A 4 1.25 -2.45 -0.02
CA THR A 4 2.24 -1.89 0.91
C THR A 4 1.97 -2.27 2.37
N GLY A 5 1.46 -3.48 2.63
CA GLY A 5 1.31 -4.01 3.99
C GLY A 5 0.12 -3.48 4.81
N GLY A 6 -0.73 -2.62 4.25
CA GLY A 6 -1.84 -1.97 4.99
C GLY A 6 -2.80 -2.93 5.70
N THR A 7 -3.02 -4.13 5.16
CA THR A 7 -3.85 -5.16 5.82
C THR A 7 -3.20 -5.63 7.13
N PHE A 8 -1.89 -5.88 7.11
CA PHE A 8 -1.13 -6.27 8.30
C PHE A 8 -1.21 -5.19 9.37
N VAL A 9 -0.88 -3.94 9.01
CA VAL A 9 -0.93 -2.80 9.94
C VAL A 9 -2.30 -2.66 10.59
N LYS A 10 -3.37 -2.68 9.79
CA LYS A 10 -4.75 -2.61 10.28
C LYS A 10 -5.07 -3.72 11.29
N GLU A 11 -4.68 -4.96 11.00
CA GLU A 11 -4.94 -6.08 11.89
C GLU A 11 -4.06 -6.02 13.15
N MET A 12 -2.81 -5.58 13.05
CA MET A 12 -1.94 -5.39 14.22
C MET A 12 -2.47 -4.30 15.14
N LEU A 13 -2.87 -3.14 14.61
CA LEU A 13 -3.48 -2.08 15.40
C LEU A 13 -4.75 -2.55 16.10
N ARG A 14 -5.58 -3.32 15.43
CA ARG A 14 -6.76 -3.93 16.05
C ARG A 14 -6.39 -4.88 17.20
N LYS A 15 -5.39 -5.74 17.01
CA LYS A 15 -4.91 -6.66 18.05
C LYS A 15 -4.34 -5.92 19.25
N VAL A 16 -3.55 -4.89 19.00
CA VAL A 16 -2.88 -4.08 20.03
C VAL A 16 -3.89 -3.30 20.88
N TYR A 17 -4.75 -2.52 20.23
CA TYR A 17 -5.66 -1.62 20.93
C TYR A 17 -6.93 -2.30 21.46
N LEU A 18 -7.36 -3.39 20.86
CA LEU A 18 -8.55 -4.11 21.29
C LEU A 18 -8.25 -5.32 22.19
N GLY A 19 -6.97 -5.59 22.47
CA GLY A 19 -6.57 -6.76 23.25
C GLY A 19 -6.93 -8.09 22.59
N TYR A 20 -7.04 -8.10 21.28
CA TYR A 20 -7.66 -9.17 20.51
C TYR A 20 -6.61 -10.12 19.93
N ARG A 21 -6.64 -11.39 20.30
CA ARG A 21 -5.91 -12.47 19.64
C ARG A 21 -6.73 -12.98 18.45
N TYR A 22 -6.73 -12.25 17.34
CA TYR A 22 -7.35 -12.69 16.10
C TYR A 22 -6.48 -13.80 15.47
N ARG A 23 -6.96 -15.04 15.46
CA ARG A 23 -6.43 -16.05 14.56
C ARG A 23 -7.12 -15.89 13.22
N TYR A 24 -6.46 -15.25 12.27
CA TYR A 24 -6.85 -15.34 10.87
C TYR A 24 -6.51 -16.74 10.38
N ARG A 25 -7.47 -17.63 10.38
CA ARG A 25 -7.38 -18.90 9.65
C ARG A 25 -7.79 -18.63 8.21
N SER A 26 -6.83 -18.76 7.27
CA SER A 26 -7.14 -19.00 5.88
C SER A 26 -8.04 -20.24 5.79
N ASN A 27 -9.20 -20.09 5.19
CA ASN A 27 -10.10 -21.13 4.70
C ASN A 27 -11.12 -21.81 5.64
N GLU A 28 -11.29 -21.41 6.89
CA GLU A 28 -12.46 -21.91 7.63
C GLU A 28 -13.13 -20.82 8.47
N ALA A 29 -14.39 -20.53 8.11
CA ALA A 29 -15.28 -19.62 8.82
C ALA A 29 -15.82 -20.24 10.11
N SER A 30 -14.95 -20.66 11.03
CA SER A 30 -15.37 -21.03 12.38
C SER A 30 -15.16 -19.85 13.32
N PHE A 31 -16.16 -18.98 13.42
CA PHE A 31 -16.24 -17.97 14.48
C PHE A 31 -16.31 -18.68 15.84
N THR A 32 -15.31 -18.50 16.67
CA THR A 32 -15.37 -18.98 18.06
C THR A 32 -16.36 -18.14 18.86
N LEU A 33 -16.82 -18.69 19.98
CA LEU A 33 -17.71 -17.94 20.91
C LEU A 33 -17.09 -16.61 21.35
N LYS A 34 -15.75 -16.56 21.50
CA LYS A 34 -14.98 -15.34 21.80
C LYS A 34 -15.03 -14.32 20.67
N ASP A 35 -15.07 -14.76 19.42
CA ASP A 35 -15.20 -13.87 18.25
C ASP A 35 -16.59 -13.25 18.20
N LYS A 36 -17.64 -14.03 18.53
CA LYS A 36 -19.02 -13.53 18.63
C LYS A 36 -19.16 -12.51 19.76
N CYS A 37 -18.61 -12.76 20.93
CA CYS A 37 -18.62 -11.81 22.05
C CYS A 37 -17.87 -10.52 21.72
N PHE A 38 -16.77 -10.59 20.98
CA PHE A 38 -16.05 -9.41 20.53
C PHE A 38 -16.85 -8.59 19.53
N HIS A 39 -17.43 -9.21 18.51
CA HIS A 39 -18.30 -8.50 17.57
C HIS A 39 -19.48 -7.83 18.27
N LEU A 40 -20.07 -8.50 19.26
CA LEU A 40 -21.13 -7.92 20.07
C LEU A 40 -20.66 -6.70 20.86
N ARG A 41 -19.50 -6.81 21.52
CA ARG A 41 -18.87 -5.71 22.28
C ARG A 41 -18.50 -4.54 21.36
N THR A 42 -17.87 -4.81 20.20
CA THR A 42 -17.50 -3.77 19.23
C THR A 42 -18.75 -3.08 18.67
N ARG A 43 -19.81 -3.84 18.40
CA ARG A 43 -21.10 -3.31 17.95
C ARG A 43 -21.76 -2.43 19.03
N LEU A 44 -21.64 -2.83 20.28
CA LEU A 44 -22.16 -2.06 21.44
C LEU A 44 -21.35 -0.77 21.63
N LEU A 45 -20.02 -0.84 21.58
CA LEU A 45 -19.13 0.33 21.68
C LEU A 45 -19.34 1.32 20.53
N ARG A 46 -19.60 0.82 19.31
CA ARG A 46 -20.02 1.68 18.18
C ARG A 46 -21.34 2.39 18.44
N LYS A 47 -22.36 1.66 18.93
CA LYS A 47 -23.66 2.28 19.26
C LYS A 47 -23.56 3.34 20.35
N LEU A 48 -22.59 3.19 21.25
CA LEU A 48 -22.35 4.13 22.35
C LEU A 48 -21.35 5.24 21.97
N SER A 49 -20.90 5.31 20.71
CA SER A 49 -19.86 6.26 20.23
C SER A 49 -18.55 6.21 21.04
N LEU A 50 -18.30 5.11 21.74
CA LEU A 50 -17.11 4.92 22.59
C LEU A 50 -15.93 4.27 21.86
N ALA A 51 -16.05 4.03 20.54
CA ALA A 51 -15.00 3.50 19.69
C ALA A 51 -14.85 4.35 18.42
N PRO A 52 -14.43 5.61 18.52
CA PRO A 52 -14.35 6.55 17.38
C PRO A 52 -13.36 6.09 16.29
N TRP A 53 -12.36 5.31 16.65
CA TRP A 53 -11.31 4.80 15.75
C TRP A 53 -11.68 3.51 15.01
N VAL A 54 -12.90 3.01 15.15
CA VAL A 54 -13.47 1.89 14.38
C VAL A 54 -14.25 2.39 13.16
N ASP A 55 -14.35 3.70 12.96
CA ASP A 55 -14.92 4.24 11.72
C ASP A 55 -14.08 3.74 10.54
N THR A 56 -14.58 2.72 9.87
CA THR A 56 -14.09 2.35 8.55
C THR A 56 -14.55 3.46 7.61
N ILE A 57 -13.66 4.40 7.32
CA ILE A 57 -13.78 5.27 6.16
C ILE A 57 -13.97 4.32 4.98
N GLY A 58 -15.09 4.44 4.28
CA GLY A 58 -15.74 3.40 3.45
C GLY A 58 -14.90 2.66 2.42
N GLU A 59 -13.64 3.02 2.19
CA GLU A 59 -12.79 2.40 1.19
C GLU A 59 -11.55 1.74 1.76
N LYS A 60 -11.24 0.56 1.20
CA LYS A 60 -10.07 -0.23 1.58
C LYS A 60 -8.75 0.51 1.33
N HIS A 61 -8.73 1.46 0.39
CA HIS A 61 -7.58 2.23 -0.05
C HIS A 61 -7.94 3.73 -0.08
N GLY A 62 -8.07 4.34 1.10
CA GLY A 62 -8.30 5.79 1.23
C GLY A 62 -7.04 6.59 0.95
N ARG A 63 -7.20 7.79 0.40
CA ARG A 63 -6.15 8.80 0.24
C ARG A 63 -6.07 9.66 1.48
N CYS A 64 -4.97 10.41 1.66
CA CYS A 64 -4.90 11.37 2.76
C CYS A 64 -5.99 12.45 2.66
N ASP A 65 -6.38 12.86 1.46
CA ASP A 65 -7.49 13.78 1.23
C ASP A 65 -8.86 13.25 1.69
N ASP A 66 -9.03 11.93 1.73
CA ASP A 66 -10.28 11.30 2.18
C ASP A 66 -10.41 11.26 3.71
N ILE A 67 -9.38 11.72 4.45
CA ILE A 67 -9.41 11.75 5.92
C ILE A 67 -10.38 12.82 6.39
N PRO A 68 -11.44 12.47 7.14
CA PRO A 68 -12.40 13.42 7.66
C PRO A 68 -11.72 14.52 8.49
N PRO A 69 -12.20 15.80 8.43
CA PRO A 69 -11.60 16.93 9.14
C PRO A 69 -11.33 16.67 10.63
N LYS A 70 -12.22 15.95 11.30
CA LYS A 70 -12.08 15.58 12.72
C LYS A 70 -10.86 14.71 13.05
N TYR A 71 -10.23 14.07 12.04
CA TYR A 71 -9.07 13.20 12.20
C TYR A 71 -7.79 13.73 11.56
N GLN A 72 -7.83 14.87 10.88
CA GLN A 72 -6.66 15.42 10.17
C GLN A 72 -5.51 15.83 11.09
N SER A 73 -5.79 16.07 12.39
CA SER A 73 -4.77 16.36 13.41
C SER A 73 -4.09 15.10 13.96
N LEU A 74 -4.59 13.91 13.64
CA LEU A 74 -4.00 12.66 14.11
C LEU A 74 -2.80 12.26 13.23
N PRO A 75 -1.80 11.54 13.81
CA PRO A 75 -0.70 10.99 13.03
C PRO A 75 -1.21 10.05 11.92
N ILE A 76 -0.69 10.24 10.72
CA ILE A 76 -1.02 9.42 9.55
C ILE A 76 0.05 8.36 9.37
N LEU A 77 -0.37 7.10 9.29
CA LEU A 77 0.50 5.99 8.92
C LEU A 77 0.27 5.60 7.46
N GLY A 78 1.34 5.59 6.70
CA GLY A 78 1.38 5.10 5.33
C GLY A 78 2.24 3.84 5.19
N GLY A 79 1.96 3.00 4.21
CA GLY A 79 2.85 1.90 3.84
C GLY A 79 3.63 2.25 2.59
N ILE A 80 4.92 1.95 2.59
CA ILE A 80 5.80 2.06 1.41
C ILE A 80 6.46 0.73 1.12
N ARG A 81 6.90 0.50 -0.09
CA ARG A 81 7.56 -0.70 -0.56
C ARG A 81 8.58 -0.35 -1.63
N ASN A 82 9.64 -1.14 -1.73
CA ASN A 82 10.56 -1.04 -2.85
C ASN A 82 9.78 -1.10 -4.19
N PRO A 83 9.92 -0.12 -5.10
CA PRO A 83 9.19 -0.10 -6.37
C PRO A 83 9.36 -1.40 -7.17
N PHE A 84 10.57 -1.93 -7.28
CA PHE A 84 10.82 -3.18 -7.99
C PHE A 84 10.01 -4.35 -7.41
N ASP A 85 9.99 -4.47 -6.08
CA ASP A 85 9.24 -5.52 -5.41
C ASP A 85 7.73 -5.29 -5.49
N TRP A 86 7.28 -4.04 -5.61
CA TRP A 86 5.87 -3.72 -5.81
C TRP A 86 5.34 -4.19 -7.17
N TYR A 87 6.09 -3.95 -8.27
CA TYR A 87 5.70 -4.45 -9.61
C TYR A 87 5.64 -5.97 -9.64
N VAL A 88 6.63 -6.64 -9.07
CA VAL A 88 6.62 -8.11 -8.96
C VAL A 88 5.44 -8.61 -8.13
N SER A 89 5.15 -7.98 -6.99
CA SER A 89 3.99 -8.33 -6.17
C SER A 89 2.67 -8.13 -6.90
N SER A 90 2.57 -7.14 -7.77
CA SER A 90 1.40 -6.88 -8.58
C SER A 90 1.22 -7.91 -9.68
N TYR A 91 2.32 -8.30 -10.31
CA TYR A 91 2.35 -9.38 -11.31
C TYR A 91 1.94 -10.73 -10.73
N GLU A 92 2.60 -11.15 -9.64
CA GLU A 92 2.36 -12.44 -8.98
C GLU A 92 0.97 -12.58 -8.36
N PHE A 93 0.36 -11.47 -7.97
CA PHE A 93 -1.03 -11.49 -7.46
C PHE A 93 -2.05 -11.80 -8.54
N GLN A 94 -1.70 -11.59 -9.80
CA GLN A 94 -2.51 -11.92 -10.98
C GLN A 94 -3.92 -11.29 -10.98
N SER A 95 -4.11 -10.14 -10.34
CA SER A 95 -5.39 -9.42 -10.42
C SER A 95 -5.74 -9.02 -11.86
N TRP A 96 -4.73 -8.75 -12.67
CA TRP A 96 -4.85 -8.45 -14.08
C TRP A 96 -5.42 -9.60 -14.92
N ARG A 97 -5.28 -10.85 -14.47
CA ARG A 97 -5.93 -12.02 -15.08
C ARG A 97 -7.36 -12.21 -14.59
N LYS A 98 -7.61 -11.91 -13.31
CA LYS A 98 -8.91 -12.14 -12.65
C LYS A 98 -9.92 -11.03 -12.95
N TYR A 99 -9.42 -9.82 -13.13
CA TYR A 99 -10.19 -8.60 -13.31
C TYR A 99 -9.56 -7.74 -14.41
N PRO A 100 -9.48 -8.25 -15.67
CA PRO A 100 -8.79 -7.56 -16.75
C PRO A 100 -9.42 -6.20 -17.07
N GLU A 101 -10.69 -6.03 -16.80
CA GLU A 101 -11.43 -4.78 -16.95
C GLU A 101 -10.86 -3.62 -16.11
N LEU A 102 -10.05 -3.92 -15.07
CA LEU A 102 -9.36 -2.92 -14.27
C LEU A 102 -7.99 -2.50 -14.84
N TYR A 103 -7.62 -3.08 -15.98
CA TYR A 103 -6.32 -2.87 -16.64
C TYR A 103 -6.56 -2.51 -18.12
N PRO A 104 -6.84 -1.21 -18.42
CA PRO A 104 -7.14 -0.77 -19.78
C PRO A 104 -6.13 -1.28 -20.81
N GLY A 105 -6.61 -1.76 -21.94
CA GLY A 105 -5.78 -2.28 -23.02
C GLY A 105 -5.17 -3.66 -22.80
N ILE A 106 -5.37 -4.30 -21.64
CA ILE A 106 -4.72 -5.60 -21.36
C ILE A 106 -5.34 -6.73 -22.20
N LEU A 107 -6.62 -6.63 -22.52
CA LEU A 107 -7.32 -7.64 -23.36
C LEU A 107 -6.88 -7.59 -24.82
N GLU A 108 -6.40 -6.43 -25.28
CA GLU A 108 -5.87 -6.24 -26.64
C GLU A 108 -4.43 -6.75 -26.78
N ASN A 109 -3.76 -7.05 -25.66
CA ASN A 109 -2.41 -7.62 -25.70
C ASN A 109 -2.45 -9.06 -26.25
N PRO A 110 -1.73 -9.36 -27.35
CA PRO A 110 -1.81 -10.67 -28.01
C PRO A 110 -1.35 -11.84 -27.12
N HIS A 111 -0.59 -11.55 -26.08
CA HIS A 111 -0.11 -12.58 -25.12
C HIS A 111 -1.02 -12.76 -23.90
N PHE A 112 -2.12 -12.00 -23.80
CA PHE A 112 -3.07 -12.23 -22.72
C PHE A 112 -3.72 -13.62 -22.85
N PRO A 113 -3.89 -14.38 -21.77
CA PRO A 113 -3.61 -14.07 -20.35
C PRO A 113 -2.20 -14.50 -19.87
N ASN A 114 -1.24 -14.72 -20.74
CA ASN A 114 0.08 -15.30 -20.44
C ASN A 114 1.23 -14.29 -20.60
N LEU A 115 1.01 -13.02 -20.18
CA LEU A 115 2.03 -12.01 -20.26
C LEU A 115 3.26 -12.42 -19.44
N SER A 116 4.45 -12.18 -20.00
CA SER A 116 5.70 -12.15 -19.26
C SER A 116 5.69 -10.96 -18.26
N PHE A 117 6.61 -10.98 -17.29
CA PHE A 117 6.72 -9.88 -16.33
C PHE A 117 7.01 -8.54 -17.03
N ARG A 118 7.91 -8.52 -18.03
CA ARG A 118 8.22 -7.32 -18.81
C ARG A 118 6.98 -6.78 -19.53
N GLU A 119 6.23 -7.61 -20.21
CA GLU A 119 4.99 -7.21 -20.92
C GLU A 119 3.94 -6.67 -19.95
N PHE A 120 3.81 -7.28 -18.78
CA PHE A 120 2.93 -6.78 -17.74
C PHE A 120 3.32 -5.38 -17.26
N VAL A 121 4.62 -5.15 -17.00
CA VAL A 121 5.12 -3.83 -16.59
C VAL A 121 4.88 -2.81 -17.70
N GLN A 122 5.23 -3.12 -18.94
CA GLN A 122 4.98 -2.24 -20.09
C GLN A 122 3.50 -1.91 -20.23
N GLN A 123 2.62 -2.90 -20.10
CA GLN A 123 1.17 -2.70 -20.12
C GLN A 123 0.71 -1.75 -19.01
N LEU A 124 1.24 -1.89 -17.79
CA LEU A 124 0.93 -0.97 -16.69
C LEU A 124 1.39 0.45 -16.96
N GLU A 125 2.56 0.62 -17.59
CA GLU A 125 3.17 1.91 -17.83
C GLU A 125 2.58 2.65 -19.03
N THR A 126 2.02 1.93 -19.99
CA THR A 126 1.42 2.50 -21.22
C THR A 126 -0.10 2.63 -21.17
N SER A 127 -0.77 1.84 -20.31
CA SER A 127 -2.23 1.89 -20.19
C SER A 127 -2.70 3.21 -19.59
N GLU A 128 -3.92 3.63 -19.97
CA GLU A 128 -4.57 4.78 -19.34
C GLU A 128 -4.47 4.67 -17.81
N ARG A 129 -3.84 5.66 -17.20
CA ARG A 129 -3.55 5.67 -15.75
C ARG A 129 -4.74 6.08 -14.90
N ILE A 130 -5.85 6.40 -15.56
CA ILE A 130 -7.14 6.72 -14.94
C ILE A 130 -7.85 5.41 -14.60
N ASN A 131 -7.60 4.88 -13.42
CA ASN A 131 -8.31 3.70 -12.93
C ASN A 131 -8.91 3.96 -11.53
N LEU A 132 -9.55 2.93 -10.98
CA LEU A 132 -10.22 2.96 -9.65
C LEU A 132 -9.39 3.58 -8.52
N PHE A 133 -8.05 3.53 -8.59
CA PHE A 133 -7.16 4.08 -7.57
C PHE A 133 -6.70 5.51 -7.86
N ASN A 134 -6.94 6.03 -9.06
CA ASN A 134 -6.56 7.38 -9.49
C ASN A 134 -7.74 8.36 -9.43
N ARG A 135 -8.59 8.24 -8.44
CA ARG A 135 -9.75 9.11 -8.27
C ARG A 135 -9.36 10.58 -8.29
N GLY A 136 -9.99 11.33 -9.16
CA GLY A 136 -9.75 12.77 -9.34
C GLY A 136 -8.46 13.11 -10.09
N VAL A 137 -7.65 12.15 -10.51
CA VAL A 137 -6.51 12.38 -11.40
C VAL A 137 -7.01 12.36 -12.84
N THR A 138 -6.85 13.49 -13.54
CA THR A 138 -7.38 13.69 -14.90
C THR A 138 -6.33 13.52 -15.99
N ALA A 139 -5.06 13.76 -15.65
CA ALA A 139 -3.94 13.61 -16.56
C ALA A 139 -2.67 13.22 -15.79
N VAL A 140 -1.84 12.39 -16.38
CA VAL A 140 -0.53 11.99 -15.85
C VAL A 140 0.48 12.08 -16.98
N ASP A 141 1.61 12.74 -16.71
CA ASP A 141 2.76 12.74 -17.61
C ASP A 141 3.19 11.26 -17.84
N PRO A 142 3.26 10.81 -19.10
CA PRO A 142 3.52 9.40 -19.42
C PRO A 142 4.92 8.93 -18.99
N THR A 143 5.83 9.83 -18.66
CA THR A 143 7.18 9.50 -18.18
C THR A 143 7.22 9.22 -16.67
N ILE A 144 6.19 9.60 -15.91
CA ILE A 144 6.06 9.29 -14.49
C ILE A 144 5.65 7.83 -14.31
N GLY A 145 6.36 7.06 -13.49
CA GLY A 145 6.08 5.66 -13.21
C GLY A 145 4.75 5.42 -12.49
N ARG A 146 4.23 4.23 -12.67
CA ARG A 146 2.93 3.83 -12.09
C ARG A 146 2.97 3.87 -10.55
N PHE A 147 4.07 3.44 -9.95
CA PHE A 147 4.21 3.45 -8.51
C PHE A 147 4.24 4.89 -7.97
N THR A 148 5.02 5.77 -8.60
CA THR A 148 5.06 7.21 -8.28
C THR A 148 3.70 7.87 -8.43
N THR A 149 2.96 7.55 -9.50
CA THR A 149 1.59 8.03 -9.71
C THR A 149 0.67 7.67 -8.53
N PHE A 150 0.72 6.42 -8.08
CA PHE A 150 -0.04 6.02 -6.89
C PHE A 150 0.43 6.72 -5.63
N PHE A 151 1.74 6.81 -5.42
CA PHE A 151 2.31 7.46 -4.25
C PHE A 151 1.82 8.91 -4.12
N ILE A 152 1.93 9.68 -5.19
CA ILE A 152 1.46 11.07 -5.24
C ILE A 152 -0.04 11.14 -4.99
N ASN A 153 -0.83 10.33 -5.67
CA ASN A 153 -2.29 10.34 -5.52
C ASN A 153 -2.76 9.98 -4.10
N PHE A 154 -2.01 9.15 -3.38
CA PHE A 154 -2.37 8.75 -2.02
C PHE A 154 -1.91 9.72 -0.93
N TYR A 155 -0.77 10.39 -1.13
CA TYR A 155 -0.09 11.09 -0.06
C TYR A 155 0.12 12.58 -0.29
N PHE A 156 -0.33 13.15 -1.40
CA PHE A 156 -0.16 14.57 -1.72
C PHE A 156 -1.48 15.33 -1.78
N ARG A 157 -1.42 16.66 -1.51
CA ARG A 157 -2.58 17.55 -1.47
C ARG A 157 -3.10 17.92 -2.86
N ARG A 158 -2.22 18.08 -3.84
CA ARG A 158 -2.56 18.49 -5.21
C ARG A 158 -2.02 17.52 -6.26
N PRO A 159 -2.47 16.26 -6.23
CA PRO A 159 -1.91 15.22 -7.10
C PRO A 159 -2.04 15.55 -8.59
N ASN A 160 -3.15 16.19 -9.01
CA ASN A 160 -3.35 16.55 -10.41
C ASN A 160 -2.31 17.53 -10.94
N GLU A 161 -1.97 18.55 -10.17
CA GLU A 161 -1.00 19.56 -10.58
C GLU A 161 0.40 18.96 -10.68
N ILE A 162 0.74 18.08 -9.73
CA ILE A 162 2.06 17.46 -9.68
C ILE A 162 2.23 16.45 -10.81
N LEU A 163 1.21 15.64 -11.09
CA LEU A 163 1.28 14.56 -12.06
C LEU A 163 1.23 15.00 -13.53
N GLN A 164 0.87 16.25 -13.81
CA GLN A 164 0.81 16.78 -15.17
C GLN A 164 2.17 16.95 -15.84
N SER A 165 3.24 17.09 -15.08
CA SER A 165 4.58 17.25 -15.61
C SER A 165 5.63 16.63 -14.70
N VAL A 166 6.52 15.87 -15.27
CA VAL A 166 7.67 15.31 -14.55
C VAL A 166 8.59 16.38 -13.96
N ALA A 167 8.67 17.58 -14.57
CA ALA A 167 9.43 18.69 -14.04
C ALA A 167 8.97 19.13 -12.65
N ASN A 168 7.69 18.95 -12.32
CA ASN A 168 7.15 19.24 -10.98
C ASN A 168 7.73 18.32 -9.89
N LEU A 169 8.26 17.15 -10.27
CA LEU A 169 8.88 16.19 -9.35
C LEU A 169 10.34 16.54 -8.99
N GLU A 170 10.96 17.47 -9.69
CA GLU A 170 12.37 17.84 -9.49
C GLU A 170 12.57 18.86 -8.36
N SER A 171 11.52 19.61 -8.02
CA SER A 171 11.57 20.57 -6.94
C SER A 171 11.30 19.91 -5.59
N LYS A 172 12.36 19.65 -4.81
CA LYS A 172 12.24 19.07 -3.46
C LYS A 172 11.36 19.88 -2.53
N ASP A 173 11.43 21.21 -2.61
CA ASP A 173 10.65 22.10 -1.76
C ASP A 173 9.15 22.06 -2.12
N CYS A 174 8.85 22.00 -3.43
CA CYS A 174 7.49 21.82 -3.90
C CYS A 174 6.92 20.47 -3.42
N ILE A 175 7.68 19.40 -3.58
CA ILE A 175 7.28 18.05 -3.15
C ILE A 175 7.08 17.98 -1.63
N ALA A 176 8.02 18.50 -0.84
CA ALA A 176 7.92 18.49 0.63
C ALA A 176 6.71 19.29 1.14
N GLY A 177 6.39 20.43 0.51
CA GLY A 177 5.24 21.26 0.87
C GLY A 177 3.88 20.61 0.55
N GLU A 178 3.82 19.80 -0.48
CA GLU A 178 2.58 19.15 -0.94
C GLU A 178 2.30 17.81 -0.27
N MET A 179 3.31 17.13 0.23
CA MET A 179 3.12 15.84 0.88
C MET A 179 2.48 16.00 2.27
N TYR A 180 1.53 15.14 2.58
CA TYR A 180 0.99 15.04 3.94
C TYR A 180 2.07 14.55 4.92
N PRO A 181 2.01 14.93 6.21
CA PRO A 181 2.95 14.45 7.22
C PRO A 181 2.66 12.99 7.58
N VAL A 182 3.14 12.09 6.74
CA VAL A 182 2.92 10.64 6.85
C VAL A 182 4.16 9.98 7.45
N THR A 183 3.96 9.15 8.47
CA THR A 183 4.98 8.21 8.92
C THR A 183 4.91 6.95 8.07
N PHE A 184 5.95 6.68 7.28
CA PHE A 184 5.99 5.52 6.41
C PHE A 184 6.53 4.29 7.12
N LEU A 185 5.83 3.17 6.92
CA LEU A 185 6.24 1.84 7.35
C LEU A 185 6.68 1.05 6.12
N HIS A 186 7.93 0.58 6.11
CA HIS A 186 8.48 -0.17 4.99
C HIS A 186 7.96 -1.62 5.00
N THR A 187 7.47 -2.10 3.88
CA THR A 187 6.94 -3.47 3.79
C THR A 187 7.99 -4.51 4.14
N GLU A 188 9.24 -4.23 3.85
CA GLU A 188 10.42 -5.08 4.08
C GLU A 188 10.75 -5.24 5.56
N THR A 189 10.43 -4.23 6.37
CA THR A 189 10.70 -4.19 7.82
C THR A 189 9.45 -3.88 8.64
N LEU A 190 8.29 -4.20 8.10
CA LEU A 190 6.97 -3.74 8.56
C LEU A 190 6.71 -3.99 10.06
N ASN A 191 7.11 -5.15 10.56
CA ASN A 191 6.93 -5.50 11.98
C ASN A 191 7.77 -4.59 12.88
N ARG A 192 9.04 -4.39 12.52
CA ARG A 192 9.97 -3.54 13.26
C ARG A 192 9.48 -2.09 13.24
N ASP A 193 9.22 -1.55 12.06
CA ASP A 193 8.79 -0.17 11.88
C ASP A 193 7.49 0.11 12.65
N LEU A 194 6.55 -0.83 12.62
CA LEU A 194 5.30 -0.70 13.38
C LEU A 194 5.54 -0.79 14.89
N SER A 195 6.45 -1.67 15.36
CA SER A 195 6.80 -1.77 16.78
C SER A 195 7.46 -0.48 17.27
N GLU A 196 8.42 0.06 16.51
CA GLU A 196 9.10 1.33 16.80
C GLU A 196 8.09 2.49 16.84
N TYR A 197 7.19 2.58 15.86
CA TYR A 197 6.14 3.58 15.88
C TYR A 197 5.25 3.48 17.12
N LEU A 198 4.79 2.29 17.46
CA LEU A 198 3.91 2.07 18.62
C LEU A 198 4.62 2.34 19.96
N SER A 199 5.94 2.19 20.02
CA SER A 199 6.73 2.47 21.22
C SER A 199 6.64 3.94 21.68
N GLN A 200 6.32 4.86 20.77
CA GLN A 200 6.10 6.28 21.07
C GLN A 200 4.82 6.51 21.89
N PHE A 201 3.87 5.61 21.81
CA PHE A 201 2.55 5.73 22.43
C PHE A 201 2.31 4.73 23.56
N MET A 202 3.14 3.70 23.68
CA MET A 202 2.98 2.65 24.68
C MET A 202 4.30 2.03 25.11
N SER A 203 4.45 1.81 26.43
CA SER A 203 5.61 1.18 27.01
C SER A 203 5.45 -0.34 27.27
N ARG A 204 4.37 -0.96 26.79
CA ARG A 204 4.08 -2.37 27.05
C ARG A 204 4.97 -3.29 26.22
N LYS A 205 6.17 -3.59 26.70
CA LYS A 205 7.17 -4.46 26.03
C LYS A 205 6.60 -5.76 25.45
N ARG A 206 5.63 -6.40 26.15
CA ARG A 206 5.00 -7.65 25.67
C ARG A 206 4.16 -7.43 24.40
N VAL A 207 3.52 -6.27 24.26
CA VAL A 207 2.72 -5.91 23.09
C VAL A 207 3.62 -5.59 21.91
N LEU A 208 4.69 -4.83 22.14
CA LEU A 208 5.66 -4.49 21.10
C LEU A 208 6.33 -5.76 20.55
N ARG A 209 6.80 -6.63 21.45
CA ARG A 209 7.37 -7.93 21.05
C ARG A 209 6.37 -8.80 20.26
N PHE A 210 5.09 -8.75 20.61
CA PHE A 210 4.06 -9.46 19.84
C PHE A 210 3.99 -8.95 18.39
N VAL A 211 4.04 -7.63 18.16
CA VAL A 211 4.04 -7.03 16.82
C VAL A 211 5.27 -7.46 16.03
N GLU A 212 6.45 -7.48 16.68
CA GLU A 212 7.73 -7.84 16.03
C GLU A 212 7.76 -9.27 15.50
N ILE A 213 7.16 -10.22 16.22
CA ILE A 213 7.22 -11.65 15.90
C ILE A 213 6.01 -12.19 15.13
N GLU A 214 4.97 -11.36 14.92
CA GLU A 214 3.77 -11.81 14.23
C GLU A 214 4.05 -12.09 12.74
N LYS A 215 3.49 -13.17 12.23
CA LYS A 215 3.70 -13.56 10.84
C LYS A 215 3.02 -12.59 9.87
N PRO A 216 3.62 -12.32 8.71
CA PRO A 216 2.97 -11.54 7.66
C PRO A 216 1.60 -12.11 7.29
N ILE A 217 0.63 -11.23 7.10
CA ILE A 217 -0.70 -11.61 6.63
C ILE A 217 -0.65 -11.60 5.09
N LEU A 218 -0.73 -12.78 4.50
CA LEU A 218 -0.82 -12.90 3.06
C LEU A 218 -2.27 -12.65 2.61
N PRO A 219 -2.49 -11.90 1.51
CA PRO A 219 -3.82 -11.76 0.91
C PRO A 219 -4.40 -13.12 0.53
N ILE A 220 -5.72 -13.28 0.62
CA ILE A 220 -6.40 -14.50 0.19
C ILE A 220 -6.06 -14.77 -1.30
N GLY A 221 -5.58 -15.97 -1.60
CA GLY A 221 -5.18 -16.38 -2.95
C GLY A 221 -3.81 -15.86 -3.40
N ALA A 222 -3.02 -15.25 -2.51
CA ALA A 222 -1.63 -14.96 -2.80
C ALA A 222 -0.81 -16.24 -2.75
N ALA A 223 -0.13 -16.59 -3.85
CA ALA A 223 0.90 -17.60 -3.84
C ALA A 223 2.11 -17.09 -3.03
N ILE A 224 2.78 -18.01 -2.32
CA ILE A 224 4.07 -17.68 -1.72
C ILE A 224 5.06 -17.54 -2.87
N ARG A 225 5.56 -16.32 -3.06
CA ARG A 225 6.57 -16.05 -4.08
C ARG A 225 7.84 -16.88 -3.78
N LYS A 226 8.30 -17.63 -4.79
CA LYS A 226 9.48 -18.51 -4.68
C LYS A 226 10.78 -17.83 -5.13
N ARG A 227 10.67 -16.74 -5.92
CA ARG A 227 11.82 -16.05 -6.51
C ARG A 227 12.04 -14.72 -5.82
N HIS A 228 13.29 -14.27 -5.74
CA HIS A 228 13.61 -12.91 -5.35
C HIS A 228 13.09 -11.94 -6.43
N TRP A 229 12.76 -10.68 -6.07
CA TRP A 229 12.24 -9.73 -7.06
C TRP A 229 13.24 -9.44 -8.19
N ARG A 230 14.54 -9.48 -7.91
CA ARG A 230 15.61 -9.29 -8.91
C ARG A 230 15.59 -10.31 -10.05
N ASP A 231 15.13 -11.51 -9.80
CA ASP A 231 15.07 -12.58 -10.79
C ASP A 231 14.04 -12.33 -11.91
N TYR A 232 13.24 -11.28 -11.77
CA TYR A 232 12.23 -10.87 -12.75
C TYR A 232 12.74 -9.78 -13.71
N TYR A 233 13.83 -9.08 -13.34
CA TYR A 233 14.34 -7.94 -14.06
C TYR A 233 15.60 -8.26 -14.83
N ASP A 234 15.71 -7.67 -16.02
CA ASP A 234 16.99 -7.39 -16.66
C ASP A 234 17.44 -5.95 -16.40
N ALA A 235 18.65 -5.61 -16.82
CA ALA A 235 19.26 -4.31 -16.56
C ALA A 235 18.45 -3.14 -17.16
N ASP A 236 17.91 -3.33 -18.37
CA ASP A 236 17.17 -2.28 -19.09
C ASP A 236 15.85 -1.97 -18.40
N LEU A 237 15.09 -3.00 -18.01
CA LEU A 237 13.82 -2.81 -17.30
C LEU A 237 14.05 -2.18 -15.91
N MET A 238 15.16 -2.54 -15.23
CA MET A 238 15.53 -1.89 -13.97
C MET A 238 15.83 -0.41 -14.16
N ALA A 239 16.59 -0.05 -15.21
CA ALA A 239 16.90 1.33 -15.53
C ALA A 239 15.63 2.12 -15.86
N GLU A 240 14.74 1.55 -16.67
CA GLU A 240 13.45 2.16 -16.98
C GLU A 240 12.61 2.47 -15.73
N ILE A 241 12.46 1.51 -14.83
CA ILE A 241 11.70 1.72 -13.58
C ILE A 241 12.37 2.75 -12.67
N ARG A 242 13.72 2.74 -12.57
CA ARG A 242 14.44 3.77 -11.79
C ARG A 242 14.17 5.17 -12.32
N GLU A 243 14.20 5.36 -13.63
CA GLU A 243 13.92 6.65 -14.23
C GLU A 243 12.49 7.10 -14.01
N ARG A 244 11.53 6.22 -14.27
CA ARG A 244 10.10 6.52 -14.14
C ARG A 244 9.67 6.77 -12.69
N ASP A 245 10.20 5.99 -11.74
CA ASP A 245 9.88 6.10 -10.31
C ASP A 245 10.97 6.84 -9.50
N ARG A 246 11.79 7.70 -10.17
CA ARG A 246 12.92 8.41 -9.57
C ARG A 246 12.58 9.23 -8.32
N LEU A 247 11.36 9.77 -8.23
CA LEU A 247 10.89 10.46 -7.03
C LEU A 247 10.94 9.54 -5.81
N ILE A 248 10.49 8.29 -5.95
CA ILE A 248 10.47 7.34 -4.85
C ILE A 248 11.90 7.00 -4.40
N PHE A 249 12.81 6.77 -5.35
CA PHE A 249 14.21 6.52 -5.03
C PHE A 249 14.92 7.74 -4.42
N SER A 250 14.48 8.96 -4.74
CA SER A 250 14.96 10.18 -4.10
C SER A 250 14.44 10.36 -2.67
N LEU A 251 13.16 10.05 -2.42
CA LEU A 251 12.55 10.17 -1.10
C LEU A 251 12.93 9.02 -0.16
N PHE A 252 13.23 7.85 -0.71
CA PHE A 252 13.58 6.61 0.00
C PHE A 252 14.89 6.03 -0.58
N PRO A 253 16.04 6.67 -0.29
CA PRO A 253 17.33 6.32 -0.91
C PRO A 253 17.79 4.89 -0.58
N GLU A 254 17.27 4.27 0.48
CA GLU A 254 17.52 2.87 0.81
C GLU A 254 17.04 1.91 -0.28
N TYR A 255 16.07 2.31 -1.10
CA TYR A 255 15.60 1.52 -2.26
C TYR A 255 16.49 1.70 -3.50
N ALA A 256 17.25 2.78 -3.58
CA ALA A 256 18.20 3.02 -4.66
C ALA A 256 19.50 2.22 -4.47
N ALA A 257 19.87 1.92 -3.22
CA ALA A 257 21.05 1.14 -2.90
C ALA A 257 20.89 -0.30 -3.39
N GLU A 258 21.77 -0.75 -4.26
CA GLU A 258 21.90 -2.16 -4.65
C GLU A 258 22.48 -2.93 -3.45
N ARG A 259 21.63 -3.62 -2.70
CA ARG A 259 22.06 -4.60 -1.71
C ARG A 259 21.93 -6.00 -2.26
#